data_305ed8bda749844b408c51af1696c5c9
#
_entry.id   305ed8bda749844b408c51af1696c5c9
#
_cell.length_a   1.000
_cell.length_b   1.000
_cell.length_c   1.000
_cell.angle_alpha   90.00
_cell.angle_beta   90.00
_cell.angle_gamma   90.00
#
_symmetry.space_group_name_H-M   'P 1'
#
loop_
_entity.id
_entity.type
_entity.pdbx_description
1 polymer ?
#
loop_
_entity_poly.entity_id
_entity_poly.type
_entity_poly.pdbx_seq_one_letter_code
_entity_poly.pdbx_strand_id
1 'polypeptide(L)'
;MRLIRARMMLAGGLMAVAAATSGVVLAGPASAGSSQVVLVNCNGAGQVRPAGYDIGCMPSNELVTGLTWTSWRSAAFGSGILKVNDCMPTCAQGTYVKYPILAVLWRAKPWPRHTGREYFSRLTWIFTAQRPAHTPVAQTFVLPSSGRR
;
A
#
# COMPACT_ATOMS: atom_id res chain seq x y z
N MET A 1 -41.66 -62.60 32.17
CA MET A 1 -42.67 -62.92 31.14
C MET A 1 -42.11 -62.55 29.83
N ARG A 2 -41.56 -63.51 29.07
CA ARG A 2 -42.23 -64.19 27.93
C ARG A 2 -42.85 -63.15 26.99
N LEU A 3 -42.64 -63.09 25.71
CA LEU A 3 -42.31 -63.96 24.57
C LEU A 3 -42.34 -63.03 23.31
N ILE A 4 -41.83 -63.18 22.26
CA ILE A 4 -41.58 -64.15 21.19
C ILE A 4 -41.42 -63.34 19.89
N ARG A 5 -40.38 -63.60 19.19
CA ARG A 5 -40.19 -63.83 17.73
C ARG A 5 -41.08 -63.12 16.69
N ALA A 6 -40.46 -62.53 15.69
CA ALA A 6 -40.60 -63.04 14.33
C ALA A 6 -39.48 -62.50 13.42
N ARG A 7 -38.81 -63.42 12.78
CA ARG A 7 -37.90 -63.24 11.63
C ARG A 7 -38.77 -62.97 10.39
N MET A 8 -38.34 -62.07 9.54
CA MET A 8 -38.63 -62.24 8.13
C MET A 8 -37.46 -61.67 7.31
N MET A 9 -36.74 -62.62 6.71
CA MET A 9 -35.78 -62.38 5.61
C MET A 9 -36.58 -62.10 4.35
N LEU A 10 -36.18 -61.09 3.60
CA LEU A 10 -36.37 -61.06 2.16
C LEU A 10 -35.16 -60.43 1.53
N ALA A 11 -34.45 -61.25 0.74
CA ALA A 11 -33.41 -60.89 -0.15
C ALA A 11 -33.97 -60.18 -1.38
N GLY A 12 -33.24 -59.28 -1.98
CA GLY A 12 -33.63 -58.76 -3.29
C GLY A 12 -32.80 -57.62 -3.76
N GLY A 13 -31.85 -57.86 -4.62
CA GLY A 13 -31.61 -57.03 -5.80
C GLY A 13 -30.56 -55.93 -5.68
N LEU A 14 -29.31 -56.27 -6.04
CA LEU A 14 -28.31 -55.34 -6.57
C LEU A 14 -28.88 -54.56 -7.76
N MET A 15 -28.72 -53.25 -7.74
CA MET A 15 -28.37 -52.48 -8.95
C MET A 15 -27.53 -51.30 -8.52
N ALA A 16 -26.22 -51.40 -8.68
CA ALA A 16 -25.29 -50.30 -8.53
C ALA A 16 -25.35 -49.48 -9.82
N VAL A 17 -26.02 -48.33 -9.79
CA VAL A 17 -25.91 -47.30 -10.81
C VAL A 17 -24.76 -46.39 -10.42
N ALA A 18 -23.60 -46.57 -11.04
CA ALA A 18 -22.48 -45.69 -10.94
C ALA A 18 -22.79 -44.41 -11.77
N ALA A 19 -23.30 -43.40 -11.13
CA ALA A 19 -23.41 -42.06 -11.71
C ALA A 19 -22.03 -41.40 -11.66
N ALA A 20 -21.31 -41.46 -12.78
CA ALA A 20 -20.08 -40.67 -12.97
C ALA A 20 -20.49 -39.19 -13.05
N THR A 21 -20.46 -38.49 -11.95
CA THR A 21 -20.57 -37.04 -11.92
C THR A 21 -19.24 -36.47 -12.39
N SER A 22 -19.17 -36.10 -13.68
CA SER A 22 -18.09 -35.28 -14.23
C SER A 22 -18.16 -33.93 -13.55
N GLY A 23 -17.36 -33.72 -12.49
CA GLY A 23 -17.20 -32.44 -11.82
C GLY A 23 -16.56 -31.45 -12.79
N VAL A 24 -17.34 -30.55 -13.34
CA VAL A 24 -16.83 -29.37 -14.04
C VAL A 24 -16.19 -28.48 -12.96
N VAL A 25 -14.88 -28.53 -12.85
CA VAL A 25 -14.12 -27.59 -12.05
C VAL A 25 -14.20 -26.25 -12.79
N LEU A 26 -15.15 -25.41 -12.40
CA LEU A 26 -15.14 -23.99 -12.79
C LEU A 26 -13.91 -23.37 -12.16
N ALA A 27 -12.83 -23.23 -12.95
CA ALA A 27 -11.72 -22.40 -12.59
C ALA A 27 -12.27 -20.96 -12.43
N GLY A 28 -12.48 -20.55 -11.20
CA GLY A 28 -12.88 -19.19 -10.90
C GLY A 28 -11.86 -18.22 -11.50
N PRO A 29 -12.27 -17.02 -11.92
CA PRO A 29 -11.35 -16.02 -12.44
C PRO A 29 -10.25 -15.82 -11.39
N ALA A 30 -9.01 -16.12 -11.76
CA ALA A 30 -7.86 -15.75 -10.96
C ALA A 30 -7.95 -14.25 -10.74
N SER A 31 -8.27 -13.82 -9.52
CA SER A 31 -8.23 -12.41 -9.15
C SER A 31 -6.81 -11.96 -9.39
N ALA A 32 -6.58 -11.29 -10.52
CA ALA A 32 -5.35 -10.58 -10.76
C ALA A 32 -5.23 -9.58 -9.60
N GLY A 33 -4.47 -9.96 -8.58
CA GLY A 33 -4.20 -9.09 -7.44
C GLY A 33 -3.67 -7.80 -8.00
N SER A 34 -4.44 -6.72 -7.89
CA SER A 34 -4.01 -5.39 -8.32
C SER A 34 -2.72 -5.10 -7.56
N SER A 35 -1.60 -5.10 -8.29
CA SER A 35 -0.31 -4.78 -7.69
C SER A 35 -0.42 -3.38 -7.09
N GLN A 36 -0.31 -3.30 -5.76
CA GLN A 36 -0.42 -2.00 -5.08
C GLN A 36 0.71 -1.09 -5.59
N VAL A 37 0.34 0.12 -6.01
CA VAL A 37 1.31 1.15 -6.35
C VAL A 37 2.12 1.47 -5.10
N VAL A 38 3.44 1.58 -5.23
CA VAL A 38 4.35 1.83 -4.11
C VAL A 38 4.95 3.23 -4.12
N LEU A 39 5.33 3.71 -2.96
CA LEU A 39 6.24 4.84 -2.79
C LEU A 39 7.66 4.29 -2.63
N VAL A 40 8.57 4.70 -3.51
CA VAL A 40 9.98 4.23 -3.46
C VAL A 40 10.76 5.09 -2.48
N ASN A 41 11.35 4.47 -1.46
CA ASN A 41 12.16 5.17 -0.47
C ASN A 41 13.62 5.37 -0.95
N CYS A 42 14.40 6.03 -0.13
CA CYS A 42 15.79 6.36 -0.44
C CYS A 42 16.72 5.15 -0.65
N ASN A 43 16.37 4.00 -0.09
CA ASN A 43 17.10 2.74 -0.30
C ASN A 43 16.61 1.97 -1.55
N GLY A 44 15.66 2.52 -2.30
CA GLY A 44 15.07 1.87 -3.46
C GLY A 44 14.02 0.83 -3.13
N ALA A 45 13.58 0.72 -1.87
CA ALA A 45 12.52 -0.19 -1.47
C ALA A 45 11.14 0.44 -1.67
N GLY A 46 10.20 -0.34 -2.22
CA GLY A 46 8.81 0.08 -2.36
C GLY A 46 8.05 -0.09 -1.05
N GLN A 47 7.39 0.96 -0.63
CA GLN A 47 6.58 1.03 0.59
C GLN A 47 5.11 1.28 0.26
N VAL A 48 4.21 0.69 1.03
CA VAL A 48 2.77 0.93 0.97
C VAL A 48 2.35 1.60 2.27
N ARG A 49 1.70 2.76 2.17
CA ARG A 49 1.23 3.56 3.31
C ARG A 49 2.31 3.81 4.38
N PRO A 50 3.51 4.28 4.02
CA PRO A 50 4.54 4.53 5.02
C PRO A 50 4.10 5.61 6.01
N ALA A 51 4.51 5.49 7.28
CA ALA A 51 4.25 6.50 8.32
C ALA A 51 5.20 7.71 8.23
N GLY A 52 6.23 7.63 7.40
CA GLY A 52 7.17 8.73 7.16
C GLY A 52 7.86 8.61 5.81
N TYR A 53 8.37 9.71 5.32
CA TYR A 53 9.08 9.77 4.05
C TYR A 53 10.15 10.86 4.07
N ASP A 54 11.36 10.49 3.67
CA ASP A 54 12.47 11.41 3.47
C ASP A 54 12.53 11.82 2.00
N ILE A 55 12.39 13.11 1.73
CA ILE A 55 12.30 13.63 0.36
C ILE A 55 13.67 13.85 -0.26
N GLY A 56 14.63 14.22 0.55
CA GLY A 56 16.00 14.55 0.11
C GLY A 56 16.91 13.35 -0.11
N CYS A 57 16.62 12.23 0.55
CA CYS A 57 17.46 11.01 0.56
C CYS A 57 18.94 11.22 0.99
N MET A 58 19.21 12.30 1.69
CA MET A 58 20.48 12.62 2.33
C MET A 58 20.15 13.06 3.76
N PRO A 59 21.09 13.34 4.66
CA PRO A 59 20.68 13.97 5.91
C PRO A 59 19.83 15.19 5.57
N SER A 60 18.53 14.89 5.41
CA SER A 60 17.61 15.82 4.77
C SER A 60 17.16 16.83 5.79
N ASN A 61 17.22 18.07 5.38
CA ASN A 61 16.63 19.14 6.18
C ASN A 61 15.09 19.10 6.15
N GLU A 62 14.50 18.15 5.40
CA GLU A 62 13.05 18.01 5.22
C GLU A 62 12.62 16.56 5.35
N LEU A 63 11.78 16.27 6.34
CA LEU A 63 11.28 14.94 6.65
C LEU A 63 9.78 14.97 6.92
N VAL A 64 9.01 14.14 6.24
CA VAL A 64 7.59 13.94 6.55
C VAL A 64 7.43 12.81 7.55
N THR A 65 6.67 13.04 8.62
CA THR A 65 6.39 12.08 9.70
C THR A 65 4.92 12.03 10.04
N GLY A 66 4.49 10.96 10.71
CA GLY A 66 3.11 10.80 11.16
C GLY A 66 2.11 10.74 10.01
N LEU A 67 2.54 10.22 8.85
CA LEU A 67 1.66 10.06 7.70
C LEU A 67 0.56 9.03 8.01
N THR A 68 -0.67 9.47 7.85
CA THR A 68 -1.88 8.64 7.87
C THR A 68 -2.58 8.75 6.53
N TRP A 69 -2.91 7.61 5.92
CA TRP A 69 -3.42 7.54 4.56
C TRP A 69 -4.91 7.17 4.56
N THR A 70 -5.74 8.04 3.99
CA THR A 70 -7.18 7.81 3.81
C THR A 70 -7.49 6.97 2.58
N SER A 71 -6.64 7.05 1.56
CA SER A 71 -6.74 6.20 0.36
C SER A 71 -5.35 5.81 -0.15
N TRP A 72 -5.31 4.70 -0.90
CA TRP A 72 -4.08 4.21 -1.53
C TRP A 72 -4.45 3.34 -2.74
N ARG A 73 -4.52 3.97 -3.92
CA ARG A 73 -4.88 3.32 -5.20
C ARG A 73 -4.00 3.86 -6.33
N SER A 74 -4.57 4.27 -7.45
CA SER A 74 -3.89 5.01 -8.54
C SER A 74 -3.43 6.42 -8.10
N ALA A 75 -4.04 6.94 -7.04
CA ALA A 75 -3.56 8.07 -6.24
C ALA A 75 -3.70 7.72 -4.77
N ALA A 76 -2.86 8.32 -3.92
CA ALA A 76 -2.92 8.16 -2.48
C ALA A 76 -3.07 9.53 -1.82
N PHE A 77 -3.94 9.60 -0.82
CA PHE A 77 -4.21 10.83 -0.07
C PHE A 77 -3.98 10.56 1.41
N GLY A 78 -3.28 11.46 2.05
CA GLY A 78 -2.96 11.35 3.47
C GLY A 78 -2.69 12.71 4.09
N SER A 79 -2.47 12.70 5.40
CA SER A 79 -2.04 13.87 6.16
C SER A 79 -0.85 13.51 7.04
N GLY A 80 -0.05 14.50 7.37
CA GLY A 80 1.12 14.31 8.21
C GLY A 80 1.77 15.62 8.60
N ILE A 81 2.97 15.54 9.13
CA ILE A 81 3.78 16.68 9.56
C ILE A 81 5.06 16.74 8.73
N LEU A 82 5.25 17.81 7.99
CA LEU A 82 6.54 18.16 7.42
C LEU A 82 7.41 18.79 8.51
N LYS A 83 8.57 18.24 8.73
CA LYS A 83 9.62 18.81 9.59
C LYS A 83 10.67 19.43 8.71
N VAL A 84 10.95 20.70 8.90
CA VAL A 84 11.99 21.47 8.19
C VAL A 84 13.02 21.91 9.21
N ASN A 85 14.28 21.57 8.99
CA ASN A 85 15.38 22.04 9.84
C ASN A 85 15.66 23.50 9.51
N ASP A 86 15.70 24.37 10.53
CA ASP A 86 16.00 25.80 10.37
C ASP A 86 17.46 26.07 10.03
N CYS A 87 18.33 25.07 10.19
CA CYS A 87 19.78 25.18 9.95
C CYS A 87 20.48 26.31 10.73
N MET A 88 19.97 26.68 11.88
CA MET A 88 20.52 27.77 12.71
C MET A 88 21.16 27.24 13.99
N PRO A 89 22.44 27.53 14.25
CA PRO A 89 23.44 28.23 13.43
C PRO A 89 23.98 27.37 12.28
N THR A 90 23.78 26.06 12.32
CA THR A 90 24.14 25.08 11.28
C THR A 90 23.06 24.00 11.18
N CYS A 91 22.95 23.28 10.06
CA CYS A 91 21.95 22.20 9.94
C CYS A 91 22.16 21.05 10.94
N ALA A 92 23.40 20.83 11.41
CA ALA A 92 23.71 19.83 12.45
C ALA A 92 23.22 20.25 13.84
N GLN A 93 23.08 21.54 14.10
CA GLN A 93 22.67 22.13 15.37
C GLN A 93 21.28 22.76 15.31
N GLY A 94 20.70 22.79 14.13
CA GLY A 94 19.38 23.40 13.90
C GLY A 94 18.23 22.59 14.52
N THR A 95 17.11 23.24 14.64
CA THR A 95 15.88 22.66 15.17
C THR A 95 14.86 22.40 14.05
N TYR A 96 14.00 21.42 14.24
CA TYR A 96 12.96 21.09 13.29
C TYR A 96 11.68 21.87 13.60
N VAL A 97 11.30 22.78 12.70
CA VAL A 97 10.00 23.41 12.69
C VAL A 97 8.98 22.47 12.02
N LYS A 98 7.78 22.39 12.57
CA LYS A 98 6.73 21.45 12.16
C LYS A 98 5.62 22.16 11.42
N TYR A 99 5.22 21.62 10.27
CA TYR A 99 4.16 22.18 9.43
C TYR A 99 3.14 21.07 9.09
N PRO A 100 1.85 21.24 9.44
CA PRO A 100 0.80 20.30 9.02
C PRO A 100 0.61 20.32 7.51
N ILE A 101 0.54 19.14 6.91
CA ILE A 101 0.37 19.00 5.45
C ILE A 101 -0.67 17.95 5.10
N LEU A 102 -1.29 18.11 3.94
CA LEU A 102 -1.88 17.06 3.15
C LEU A 102 -0.85 16.55 2.15
N ALA A 103 -0.74 15.23 2.01
CA ALA A 103 0.15 14.58 1.07
C ALA A 103 -0.68 13.87 -0.01
N VAL A 104 -0.36 14.15 -1.27
CA VAL A 104 -0.99 13.52 -2.43
C VAL A 104 0.09 12.85 -3.27
N LEU A 105 0.03 11.52 -3.36
CA LEU A 105 0.85 10.75 -4.29
C LEU A 105 0.04 10.48 -5.56
N TRP A 106 0.65 10.69 -6.71
CA TRP A 106 -0.05 10.56 -7.97
C TRP A 106 0.90 10.23 -9.14
N ARG A 107 0.32 10.03 -10.32
CA ARG A 107 1.02 9.66 -11.53
C ARG A 107 1.79 8.34 -11.34
N ALA A 108 1.03 7.25 -11.15
CA ALA A 108 1.58 5.90 -11.16
C ALA A 108 2.28 5.62 -12.50
N LYS A 109 3.43 4.97 -12.44
CA LYS A 109 4.23 4.56 -13.59
C LYS A 109 4.77 3.15 -13.37
N PRO A 110 5.03 2.40 -14.43
CA PRO A 110 5.74 1.13 -14.31
C PRO A 110 7.04 1.31 -13.51
N TRP A 111 7.26 0.45 -12.53
CA TRP A 111 8.45 0.52 -11.70
C TRP A 111 9.61 -0.20 -12.40
N PRO A 112 10.68 0.49 -12.78
CA PRO A 112 11.80 -0.11 -13.51
C PRO A 112 12.36 -1.32 -12.77
N ARG A 113 12.66 -2.41 -13.51
CA ARG A 113 13.19 -3.69 -12.99
C ARG A 113 12.26 -4.45 -12.02
N HIS A 114 10.98 -4.05 -11.89
CA HIS A 114 9.97 -4.71 -11.07
C HIS A 114 8.73 -5.01 -11.92
N THR A 115 8.77 -6.10 -12.69
CA THR A 115 7.73 -6.47 -13.64
C THR A 115 6.33 -6.51 -12.98
N GLY A 116 5.37 -5.88 -13.63
CA GLY A 116 3.97 -5.83 -13.17
C GLY A 116 3.71 -4.95 -11.94
N ARG A 117 4.71 -4.19 -11.48
CA ARG A 117 4.57 -3.26 -10.35
C ARG A 117 4.65 -1.82 -10.82
N GLU A 118 3.96 -0.95 -10.09
CA GLU A 118 3.95 0.49 -10.33
C GLU A 118 4.45 1.25 -9.11
N TYR A 119 4.94 2.47 -9.35
CA TYR A 119 5.34 3.40 -8.29
C TYR A 119 4.73 4.78 -8.55
N PHE A 120 4.48 5.54 -7.49
CA PHE A 120 4.12 6.95 -7.59
C PHE A 120 5.32 7.77 -8.01
N SER A 121 5.18 8.53 -9.10
CA SER A 121 6.27 9.36 -9.63
C SER A 121 6.15 10.83 -9.24
N ARG A 122 5.09 11.20 -8.52
CA ARG A 122 4.83 12.57 -8.03
C ARG A 122 4.32 12.55 -6.61
N LEU A 123 4.80 13.50 -5.81
CA LEU A 123 4.29 13.86 -4.51
C LEU A 123 3.94 15.34 -4.54
N THR A 124 2.72 15.68 -4.16
CA THR A 124 2.32 17.05 -3.85
C THR A 124 2.00 17.12 -2.37
N TRP A 125 2.59 18.07 -1.65
CA TRP A 125 2.08 18.43 -0.33
C TRP A 125 1.43 19.81 -0.37
N ILE A 126 0.46 19.98 0.52
CA ILE A 126 -0.32 21.20 0.66
C ILE A 126 -0.27 21.57 2.14
N PHE A 127 0.23 22.74 2.44
CA PHE A 127 0.24 23.25 3.82
C PHE A 127 -1.19 23.61 4.24
N THR A 128 -1.63 23.08 5.37
CA THR A 128 -3.00 23.27 5.87
C THR A 128 -3.10 24.38 6.93
N ALA A 129 -1.97 24.88 7.39
CA ALA A 129 -1.87 25.96 8.36
C ALA A 129 -0.64 26.82 8.04
N GLN A 130 0.25 27.04 9.01
CA GLN A 130 1.51 27.76 8.79
C GLN A 130 2.41 27.02 7.80
N ARG A 131 3.27 27.74 7.13
CA ARG A 131 4.27 27.23 6.20
C ARG A 131 5.58 28.02 6.32
N PRO A 132 6.72 27.50 5.84
CA PRO A 132 7.96 28.26 5.78
C PRO A 132 7.77 29.57 5.00
N ALA A 133 8.50 30.60 5.40
CA ALA A 133 8.48 31.89 4.69
C ALA A 133 8.84 31.69 3.20
N HIS A 134 8.20 32.46 2.33
CA HIS A 134 8.41 32.43 0.88
C HIS A 134 8.11 31.08 0.19
N THR A 135 7.48 30.14 0.90
CA THR A 135 7.10 28.84 0.36
C THR A 135 5.67 28.89 -0.19
N PRO A 136 5.37 28.36 -1.39
CA PRO A 136 4.00 28.30 -1.90
C PRO A 136 3.14 27.35 -1.05
N VAL A 137 1.81 27.55 -1.08
CA VAL A 137 0.85 26.72 -0.33
C VAL A 137 0.94 25.25 -0.72
N ALA A 138 1.24 24.98 -1.99
CA ALA A 138 1.40 23.63 -2.51
C ALA A 138 2.72 23.50 -3.26
N GLN A 139 3.41 22.38 -3.06
CA GLN A 139 4.64 22.05 -3.77
C GLN A 139 4.56 20.64 -4.34
N THR A 140 5.09 20.46 -5.56
CA THR A 140 5.11 19.16 -6.23
C THR A 140 6.54 18.71 -6.51
N PHE A 141 6.84 17.47 -6.16
CA PHE A 141 8.15 16.85 -6.30
C PHE A 141 8.09 15.68 -7.28
N VAL A 142 9.17 15.50 -8.01
CA VAL A 142 9.43 14.29 -8.78
C VAL A 142 10.00 13.25 -7.82
N LEU A 143 9.36 12.09 -7.76
CA LEU A 143 9.82 11.00 -6.93
C LEU A 143 10.78 10.08 -7.70
N PRO A 144 11.82 9.55 -7.05
CA PRO A 144 12.73 8.62 -7.68
C PRO A 144 12.05 7.26 -7.94
N SER A 145 12.50 6.56 -8.96
CA SER A 145 12.10 5.17 -9.23
C SER A 145 13.08 4.14 -8.65
N SER A 146 14.18 4.59 -8.06
CA SER A 146 15.24 3.78 -7.45
C SER A 146 15.84 4.54 -6.29
N GLY A 147 16.49 3.84 -5.36
CA GLY A 147 17.28 4.48 -4.32
C GLY A 147 18.36 5.38 -4.92
N ARG A 148 18.65 6.49 -4.25
CA ARG A 148 19.83 7.29 -4.57
C ARG A 148 21.06 6.57 -3.99
N ARG A 149 22.04 6.33 -4.82
CA ARG A 149 23.35 5.84 -4.41
C ARG A 149 24.21 7.00 -3.95
#